data_0cb5c5680c3d665bee13256f39612154
#
_entry.id   0cb5c5680c3d665bee13256f39612154
#
_cell.length_a   1.000
_cell.length_b   1.000
_cell.length_c   1.000
_cell.angle_alpha   90.00
_cell.angle_beta   90.00
_cell.angle_gamma   90.00
#
_symmetry.space_group_name_H-M   'P 1'
#
loop_
_entity.id
_entity.type
_entity.pdbx_description
1 polymer ?
#
loop_
_entity_poly.entity_id
_entity_poly.type
_entity_poly.pdbx_seq_one_letter_code
_entity_poly.pdbx_strand_id
1 'polypeptide(L)'
;MSDFFKDIKPLSYDPEGSDLTFRHYNPDEVVMGKRMEDHLRFAVAYWHSFAWPGGDPFGGQTFDRPWFGETMDMARLKADVAFEMFDLLNAPFFCWHDADIRPEGDTFAESLRNFEEIIDYLGTKMESSKTKLLWGTANLFGHRRFMSGAATNPDPEVFAWSAATAKACMDAT
;
A
#
# COMPACT_ATOMS: atom_id res chain seq x y z
N MET A 1 18.70 0.07 -0.51
CA MET A 1 17.90 1.09 -1.22
C MET A 1 17.80 0.66 -2.66
N SER A 2 16.63 0.68 -3.23
CA SER A 2 16.44 0.43 -4.65
C SER A 2 17.01 1.63 -5.43
N ASP A 3 17.56 1.40 -6.63
CA ASP A 3 18.10 2.48 -7.46
C ASP A 3 17.01 3.17 -8.33
N PHE A 4 15.73 2.89 -8.05
CA PHE A 4 14.64 3.35 -8.92
C PHE A 4 14.43 4.87 -8.90
N PHE A 5 14.73 5.53 -7.79
CA PHE A 5 14.48 6.97 -7.60
C PHE A 5 15.75 7.78 -7.30
N LYS A 6 16.94 7.22 -7.55
CA LYS A 6 18.24 7.84 -7.20
C LYS A 6 18.46 9.27 -7.69
N ASP A 7 17.82 9.63 -8.80
CA ASP A 7 17.94 10.96 -9.42
C ASP A 7 16.78 11.89 -9.03
N ILE A 8 15.86 11.45 -8.17
CA ILE A 8 14.71 12.24 -7.75
C ILE A 8 15.00 12.84 -6.36
N LYS A 9 14.83 14.15 -6.25
CA LYS A 9 14.97 14.85 -4.97
C LYS A 9 13.71 14.71 -4.13
N PRO A 10 13.85 14.62 -2.79
CA PRO A 10 12.69 14.64 -1.90
C PRO A 10 11.82 15.88 -2.12
N LEU A 11 10.50 15.68 -2.01
CA LEU A 11 9.53 16.74 -2.09
C LEU A 11 9.68 17.67 -0.88
N SER A 12 9.74 18.98 -1.13
CA SER A 12 9.81 19.99 -0.07
C SER A 12 8.89 21.16 -0.41
N TYR A 13 8.32 21.78 0.63
CA TYR A 13 7.55 23.01 0.46
C TYR A 13 8.48 24.15 0.03
N ASP A 14 8.12 24.82 -1.06
CA ASP A 14 8.86 25.95 -1.62
C ASP A 14 7.86 27.06 -2.05
N PRO A 15 7.56 28.02 -1.17
CA PRO A 15 6.58 29.06 -1.43
C PRO A 15 7.00 30.04 -2.53
N GLU A 16 8.30 30.19 -2.78
CA GLU A 16 8.85 31.10 -3.78
C GLU A 16 9.13 30.43 -5.13
N GLY A 17 8.83 29.14 -5.24
CA GLY A 17 9.06 28.36 -6.43
C GLY A 17 8.11 28.69 -7.59
N SER A 18 8.35 28.06 -8.74
CA SER A 18 7.49 28.18 -9.94
C SER A 18 6.14 27.50 -9.73
N ASP A 19 5.24 27.61 -10.73
CA ASP A 19 3.90 26.97 -10.70
C ASP A 19 3.96 25.44 -10.59
N LEU A 20 5.08 24.82 -10.93
CA LEU A 20 5.30 23.37 -10.85
C LEU A 20 5.95 22.94 -9.54
N THR A 21 6.28 23.84 -8.62
CA THR A 21 6.83 23.49 -7.31
C THR A 21 5.73 23.19 -6.31
N PHE A 22 6.08 22.43 -5.27
CA PHE A 22 5.16 22.10 -4.16
C PHE A 22 5.04 23.31 -3.22
N ARG A 23 4.10 24.20 -3.49
CA ARG A 23 3.97 25.51 -2.81
C ARG A 23 2.60 25.81 -2.22
N HIS A 24 1.60 24.96 -2.44
CA HIS A 24 0.22 25.22 -2.01
C HIS A 24 -0.15 24.53 -0.69
N TYR A 25 0.71 23.68 -0.17
CA TYR A 25 0.51 23.03 1.11
C TYR A 25 1.75 23.21 1.98
N ASN A 26 1.58 23.97 3.06
CA ASN A 26 2.61 24.15 4.08
C ASN A 26 2.32 23.25 5.27
N PRO A 27 3.07 22.16 5.50
CA PRO A 27 2.84 21.24 6.61
C PRO A 27 3.04 21.90 7.98
N ASP A 28 3.85 22.95 8.07
CA ASP A 28 4.20 23.65 9.30
C ASP A 28 3.24 24.79 9.66
N GLU A 29 2.33 25.15 8.76
CA GLU A 29 1.33 26.20 9.04
C GLU A 29 0.47 25.82 10.23
N VAL A 30 0.36 26.74 11.21
CA VAL A 30 -0.46 26.52 12.41
C VAL A 30 -1.85 27.07 12.21
N VAL A 31 -2.83 26.19 12.20
CA VAL A 31 -4.25 26.52 12.12
C VAL A 31 -4.98 25.96 13.32
N MET A 32 -5.74 26.80 14.03
CA MET A 32 -6.48 26.42 15.25
C MET A 32 -5.62 25.68 16.30
N GLY A 33 -4.35 26.09 16.43
CA GLY A 33 -3.40 25.56 17.43
C GLY A 33 -2.75 24.21 17.07
N LYS A 34 -2.93 23.71 15.85
CA LYS A 34 -2.27 22.49 15.33
C LYS A 34 -1.59 22.77 14.00
N ARG A 35 -0.51 22.04 13.72
CA ARG A 35 0.15 22.13 12.41
C ARG A 35 -0.78 21.57 11.33
N MET A 36 -0.65 22.04 10.10
CA MET A 36 -1.44 21.57 8.97
C MET A 36 -1.29 20.07 8.75
N GLU A 37 -0.09 19.51 8.92
CA GLU A 37 0.11 18.06 8.79
C GLU A 37 -0.63 17.22 9.85
N ASP A 38 -0.95 17.79 11.01
CA ASP A 38 -1.78 17.13 12.03
C ASP A 38 -3.27 17.16 11.70
N HIS A 39 -3.70 18.12 10.88
CA HIS A 39 -5.08 18.19 10.36
C HIS A 39 -5.27 17.30 9.13
N LEU A 40 -4.31 17.31 8.21
CA LEU A 40 -4.36 16.63 6.91
C LEU A 40 -3.33 15.49 6.88
N ARG A 41 -3.72 14.33 7.38
CA ARG A 41 -2.88 13.12 7.40
C ARG A 41 -2.94 12.41 6.06
N PHE A 42 -2.06 12.76 5.15
CA PHE A 42 -1.96 12.11 3.84
C PHE A 42 -1.43 10.68 3.96
N ALA A 43 -2.02 9.78 3.16
CA ALA A 43 -1.54 8.41 3.03
C ALA A 43 -1.37 8.05 1.56
N VAL A 44 -0.34 7.27 1.25
CA VAL A 44 -0.17 6.68 -0.08
C VAL A 44 -0.95 5.37 -0.15
N ALA A 45 -1.82 5.26 -1.16
CA ALA A 45 -2.56 4.04 -1.44
C ALA A 45 -1.67 3.03 -2.17
N TYR A 46 -1.35 1.91 -1.50
CA TYR A 46 -0.43 0.91 -2.03
C TYR A 46 -0.93 0.29 -3.35
N TRP A 47 -2.24 0.04 -3.46
CA TRP A 47 -2.86 -0.57 -4.64
C TRP A 47 -2.70 0.27 -5.91
N HIS A 48 -2.99 1.55 -5.89
CA HIS A 48 -2.85 2.40 -7.07
C HIS A 48 -1.38 2.68 -7.42
N SER A 49 -0.55 2.88 -6.41
CA SER A 49 0.82 3.32 -6.61
C SER A 49 1.76 2.18 -7.01
N PHE A 50 1.58 0.98 -6.43
CA PHE A 50 2.56 -0.10 -6.57
C PHE A 50 1.99 -1.43 -7.09
N ALA A 51 0.70 -1.71 -6.93
CA ALA A 51 0.09 -2.98 -7.33
C ALA A 51 -0.76 -2.89 -8.59
N TRP A 52 -1.32 -1.73 -8.92
CA TRP A 52 -2.20 -1.58 -10.07
C TRP A 52 -1.44 -1.68 -11.40
N PRO A 53 -1.89 -2.57 -12.31
CA PRO A 53 -1.24 -2.78 -13.62
C PRO A 53 -1.67 -1.74 -14.69
N GLY A 54 -2.51 -0.77 -14.35
CA GLY A 54 -3.03 0.23 -15.29
C GLY A 54 -4.24 -0.23 -16.10
N GLY A 55 -4.85 -1.37 -15.74
CA GLY A 55 -6.08 -1.86 -16.37
C GLY A 55 -7.31 -1.09 -15.88
N ASP A 56 -8.32 -1.00 -16.74
CA ASP A 56 -9.65 -0.46 -16.45
C ASP A 56 -10.73 -1.24 -17.22
N PRO A 57 -12.03 -0.88 -17.10
CA PRO A 57 -13.09 -1.56 -17.84
C PRO A 57 -12.96 -1.51 -19.37
N PHE A 58 -12.12 -0.65 -19.91
CA PHE A 58 -11.96 -0.43 -21.34
C PHE A 58 -10.64 -0.97 -21.90
N GLY A 59 -9.69 -1.35 -21.04
CA GLY A 59 -8.38 -1.83 -21.48
C GLY A 59 -7.65 -2.67 -20.45
N GLY A 60 -6.67 -3.45 -20.91
CA GLY A 60 -5.83 -4.30 -20.08
C GLY A 60 -4.66 -3.56 -19.44
N GLN A 61 -3.65 -4.34 -19.06
CA GLN A 61 -2.43 -3.82 -18.44
C GLN A 61 -1.71 -2.80 -19.33
N THR A 62 -1.37 -1.64 -18.76
CA THR A 62 -0.61 -0.58 -19.44
C THR A 62 0.72 -0.25 -18.73
N PHE A 63 0.91 -0.73 -17.50
CA PHE A 63 2.16 -0.58 -16.76
C PHE A 63 2.92 -1.89 -16.72
N ASP A 64 4.23 -1.80 -16.95
CA ASP A 64 5.18 -2.88 -16.77
C ASP A 64 6.24 -2.41 -15.78
N ARG A 65 6.06 -2.78 -14.51
CA ARG A 65 6.90 -2.30 -13.41
C ARG A 65 7.88 -3.38 -12.97
N PRO A 66 9.15 -3.03 -12.69
CA PRO A 66 10.18 -4.01 -12.33
C PRO A 66 9.88 -4.85 -11.09
N TRP A 67 8.97 -4.42 -10.23
CA TRP A 67 8.55 -5.12 -9.01
C TRP A 67 7.26 -5.92 -9.17
N PHE A 68 6.70 -6.04 -10.37
CA PHE A 68 5.58 -6.93 -10.62
C PHE A 68 6.03 -8.39 -10.63
N GLY A 69 5.30 -9.25 -9.94
CA GLY A 69 5.55 -10.69 -9.87
C GLY A 69 4.83 -11.33 -8.69
N GLU A 70 4.70 -12.66 -8.78
CA GLU A 70 3.95 -13.50 -7.85
C GLU A 70 4.87 -14.23 -6.86
N THR A 71 6.01 -13.61 -6.47
CA THR A 71 6.95 -14.20 -5.51
C THR A 71 7.14 -13.30 -4.28
N MET A 72 7.53 -13.88 -3.16
CA MET A 72 7.86 -13.13 -1.94
C MET A 72 9.03 -12.15 -2.15
N ASP A 73 9.99 -12.48 -3.03
CA ASP A 73 11.08 -11.57 -3.35
C ASP A 73 10.57 -10.31 -4.08
N MET A 74 9.59 -10.47 -4.98
CA MET A 74 8.93 -9.33 -5.63
C MET A 74 8.05 -8.53 -4.65
N ALA A 75 7.41 -9.19 -3.70
CA ALA A 75 6.67 -8.51 -2.63
C ALA A 75 7.60 -7.66 -1.75
N ARG A 76 8.77 -8.17 -1.37
CA ARG A 76 9.79 -7.42 -0.62
C ARG A 76 10.38 -6.27 -1.46
N LEU A 77 10.70 -6.52 -2.73
CA LEU A 77 11.18 -5.46 -3.64
C LEU A 77 10.13 -4.35 -3.78
N LYS A 78 8.86 -4.70 -3.93
CA LYS A 78 7.75 -3.73 -3.97
C LYS A 78 7.68 -2.90 -2.69
N ALA A 79 7.87 -3.51 -1.52
CA ALA A 79 7.93 -2.82 -0.25
C ALA A 79 9.14 -1.87 -0.15
N ASP A 80 10.31 -2.27 -0.64
CA ASP A 80 11.49 -1.41 -0.68
C ASP A 80 11.25 -0.16 -1.53
N VAL A 81 10.72 -0.35 -2.72
CA VAL A 81 10.36 0.75 -3.64
C VAL A 81 9.30 1.67 -3.02
N ALA A 82 8.30 1.09 -2.35
CA ALA A 82 7.25 1.86 -1.71
C ALA A 82 7.80 2.77 -0.61
N PHE A 83 8.63 2.25 0.29
CA PHE A 83 9.20 3.06 1.37
C PHE A 83 10.18 4.12 0.86
N GLU A 84 10.97 3.83 -0.18
CA GLU A 84 11.79 4.85 -0.83
C GLU A 84 10.94 5.99 -1.41
N MET A 85 9.80 5.67 -2.04
CA MET A 85 8.87 6.67 -2.55
C MET A 85 8.17 7.45 -1.43
N PHE A 86 7.80 6.80 -0.32
CA PHE A 86 7.20 7.48 0.83
C PHE A 86 8.14 8.53 1.42
N ASP A 87 9.42 8.20 1.55
CA ASP A 87 10.45 9.13 2.04
C ASP A 87 10.62 10.32 1.08
N LEU A 88 10.62 10.07 -0.24
CA LEU A 88 10.72 11.14 -1.25
C LEU A 88 9.51 12.09 -1.23
N LEU A 89 8.32 11.56 -0.96
CA LEU A 89 7.08 12.34 -0.88
C LEU A 89 6.88 12.99 0.49
N ASN A 90 7.70 12.67 1.49
CA ASN A 90 7.43 12.99 2.90
C ASN A 90 6.03 12.52 3.34
N ALA A 91 5.58 11.38 2.85
CA ALA A 91 4.25 10.84 3.17
C ALA A 91 4.25 10.25 4.60
N PRO A 92 3.44 10.76 5.53
CA PRO A 92 3.45 10.27 6.90
C PRO A 92 2.78 8.91 7.06
N PHE A 93 1.93 8.51 6.10
CA PHE A 93 1.15 7.29 6.19
C PHE A 93 1.07 6.56 4.85
N PHE A 94 0.80 5.26 4.93
CA PHE A 94 0.39 4.43 3.80
C PHE A 94 -0.77 3.51 4.21
N CYS A 95 -1.44 2.91 3.23
CA CYS A 95 -2.50 1.94 3.44
C CYS A 95 -2.46 0.88 2.35
N TRP A 96 -2.95 -0.33 2.67
CA TRP A 96 -2.91 -1.48 1.78
C TRP A 96 -4.16 -2.39 1.91
N HIS A 97 -4.42 -3.19 0.86
CA HIS A 97 -5.15 -4.45 0.98
C HIS A 97 -4.14 -5.61 1.03
N ASP A 98 -4.51 -6.71 1.69
CA ASP A 98 -3.65 -7.89 1.79
C ASP A 98 -3.11 -8.37 0.42
N ALA A 99 -3.98 -8.38 -0.60
CA ALA A 99 -3.63 -8.80 -1.95
C ALA A 99 -2.64 -7.85 -2.67
N ASP A 100 -2.50 -6.60 -2.22
CA ASP A 100 -1.56 -5.64 -2.83
C ASP A 100 -0.12 -5.93 -2.41
N ILE A 101 0.06 -6.44 -1.19
CA ILE A 101 1.38 -6.57 -0.54
C ILE A 101 1.97 -7.97 -0.64
N ARG A 102 1.15 -9.01 -0.78
CA ARG A 102 1.59 -10.41 -0.84
C ARG A 102 1.22 -11.09 -2.15
N PRO A 103 1.95 -12.11 -2.62
CA PRO A 103 1.44 -13.06 -3.60
C PRO A 103 0.39 -13.98 -2.96
N GLU A 104 -0.63 -14.37 -3.73
CA GLU A 104 -1.56 -15.40 -3.31
C GLU A 104 -0.89 -16.78 -3.45
N GLY A 105 -1.05 -17.67 -2.47
CA GLY A 105 -0.60 -19.04 -2.53
C GLY A 105 -1.67 -19.98 -3.10
N ASP A 106 -1.29 -21.20 -3.41
CA ASP A 106 -2.21 -22.24 -3.88
C ASP A 106 -3.25 -22.63 -2.83
N THR A 107 -2.95 -22.38 -1.55
CA THR A 107 -3.84 -22.66 -0.41
C THR A 107 -4.00 -21.43 0.47
N PHE A 108 -5.07 -21.42 1.30
CA PHE A 108 -5.24 -20.37 2.31
C PHE A 108 -4.06 -20.29 3.29
N ALA A 109 -3.57 -21.45 3.74
CA ALA A 109 -2.45 -21.52 4.68
C ALA A 109 -1.16 -20.95 4.08
N GLU A 110 -0.94 -21.11 2.80
CA GLU A 110 0.20 -20.51 2.10
C GLU A 110 0.02 -19.00 1.94
N SER A 111 -1.16 -18.56 1.50
CA SER A 111 -1.50 -17.14 1.42
C SER A 111 -1.34 -16.42 2.76
N LEU A 112 -1.73 -17.08 3.87
CA LEU A 112 -1.58 -16.54 5.21
C LEU A 112 -0.09 -16.44 5.61
N ARG A 113 0.72 -17.46 5.36
CA ARG A 113 2.17 -17.39 5.61
C ARG A 113 2.85 -16.27 4.82
N ASN A 114 2.50 -16.13 3.53
CA ASN A 114 3.02 -15.04 2.68
C ASN A 114 2.62 -13.66 3.24
N PHE A 115 1.40 -13.56 3.77
CA PHE A 115 0.92 -12.34 4.39
C PHE A 115 1.67 -12.02 5.69
N GLU A 116 1.79 -12.97 6.59
CA GLU A 116 2.52 -12.82 7.86
C GLU A 116 3.98 -12.40 7.61
N GLU A 117 4.66 -13.05 6.66
CA GLU A 117 6.04 -12.76 6.30
C GLU A 117 6.21 -11.33 5.75
N ILE A 118 5.30 -10.86 4.90
CA ILE A 118 5.41 -9.50 4.34
C ILE A 118 5.00 -8.44 5.39
N ILE A 119 4.09 -8.74 6.30
CA ILE A 119 3.74 -7.86 7.42
C ILE A 119 4.94 -7.65 8.34
N ASP A 120 5.65 -8.72 8.68
CA ASP A 120 6.90 -8.62 9.46
C ASP A 120 7.94 -7.76 8.73
N TYR A 121 8.09 -7.95 7.43
CA TYR A 121 9.00 -7.15 6.61
C TYR A 121 8.61 -5.67 6.58
N LEU A 122 7.33 -5.34 6.38
CA LEU A 122 6.83 -3.97 6.45
C LEU A 122 7.04 -3.37 7.84
N GLY A 123 6.91 -4.16 8.90
CA GLY A 123 7.24 -3.77 10.26
C GLY A 123 8.67 -3.26 10.39
N THR A 124 9.64 -4.01 9.87
CA THR A 124 11.06 -3.59 9.89
C THR A 124 11.31 -2.30 9.10
N LYS A 125 10.57 -2.09 8.01
CA LYS A 125 10.64 -0.83 7.25
C LYS A 125 10.10 0.36 8.05
N MET A 126 8.96 0.18 8.74
CA MET A 126 8.37 1.21 9.58
C MET A 126 9.25 1.59 10.78
N GLU A 127 10.08 0.67 11.30
CA GLU A 127 11.05 0.99 12.36
C GLU A 127 12.11 2.00 11.90
N SER A 128 12.53 1.91 10.65
CA SER A 128 13.57 2.75 10.03
C SER A 128 13.04 3.96 9.27
N SER A 129 11.72 4.12 9.17
CA SER A 129 11.04 5.20 8.42
C SER A 129 10.18 6.07 9.33
N LYS A 130 9.89 7.29 8.88
CA LYS A 130 8.87 8.17 9.48
C LYS A 130 7.46 7.75 9.09
N THR A 131 7.30 7.03 7.98
CA THR A 131 6.02 6.59 7.45
C THR A 131 5.46 5.44 8.27
N LYS A 132 4.20 5.54 8.65
CA LYS A 132 3.49 4.54 9.45
C LYS A 132 2.26 4.02 8.71
N LEU A 133 1.80 2.84 9.08
CA LEU A 133 0.55 2.31 8.59
C LEU A 133 -0.62 3.16 9.12
N LEU A 134 -1.49 3.64 8.20
CA LEU A 134 -2.73 4.31 8.57
C LEU A 134 -3.85 3.30 8.78
N TRP A 135 -3.98 2.35 7.84
CA TRP A 135 -4.88 1.21 7.92
C TRP A 135 -4.48 0.12 6.92
N GLY A 136 -4.77 -1.11 7.28
CA GLY A 136 -4.72 -2.26 6.39
C GLY A 136 -6.10 -2.94 6.33
N THR A 137 -6.42 -3.57 5.22
CA THR A 137 -7.72 -4.26 5.06
C THR A 137 -7.63 -5.45 4.12
N ALA A 138 -8.66 -6.29 4.16
CA ALA A 138 -8.80 -7.46 3.32
C ALA A 138 -9.38 -7.11 1.94
N ASN A 139 -8.76 -7.60 0.87
CA ASN A 139 -9.35 -7.59 -0.46
C ASN A 139 -10.31 -8.77 -0.62
N LEU A 140 -11.58 -8.54 -0.35
CA LEU A 140 -12.64 -9.54 -0.45
C LEU A 140 -13.53 -9.33 -1.70
N PHE A 141 -12.97 -8.74 -2.74
CA PHE A 141 -13.68 -8.39 -3.98
C PHE A 141 -12.86 -8.61 -5.26
N GLY A 142 -11.55 -8.61 -5.20
CA GLY A 142 -10.69 -8.67 -6.40
C GLY A 142 -10.56 -10.06 -7.02
N HIS A 143 -10.63 -11.13 -6.24
CA HIS A 143 -10.51 -12.50 -6.75
C HIS A 143 -11.86 -13.06 -7.21
N ARG A 144 -11.87 -13.89 -8.27
CA ARG A 144 -13.08 -14.52 -8.84
C ARG A 144 -13.93 -15.31 -7.84
N ARG A 145 -13.35 -15.81 -6.73
CA ARG A 145 -14.10 -16.52 -5.66
C ARG A 145 -15.19 -15.65 -5.05
N PHE A 146 -15.01 -14.33 -5.06
CA PHE A 146 -15.94 -13.37 -4.47
C PHE A 146 -17.05 -12.90 -5.44
N MET A 147 -17.18 -13.49 -6.61
CA MET A 147 -18.18 -13.09 -7.59
C MET A 147 -19.63 -13.14 -7.09
N SER A 148 -19.91 -13.98 -6.08
CA SER A 148 -21.23 -14.09 -5.43
C SER A 148 -21.22 -13.51 -4.01
N GLY A 149 -20.27 -12.62 -3.71
CA GLY A 149 -20.06 -12.02 -2.40
C GLY A 149 -18.95 -12.69 -1.60
N ALA A 150 -18.60 -12.12 -0.48
CA ALA A 150 -17.62 -12.63 0.49
C ALA A 150 -18.35 -13.14 1.75
N ALA A 151 -18.72 -12.24 2.66
CA ALA A 151 -19.48 -12.59 3.89
C ALA A 151 -20.92 -13.04 3.59
N THR A 152 -21.44 -12.75 2.43
CA THR A 152 -22.77 -13.15 1.96
C THR A 152 -22.72 -14.29 0.94
N ASN A 153 -21.55 -14.88 0.69
CA ASN A 153 -21.39 -15.96 -0.29
C ASN A 153 -22.12 -17.21 0.19
N PRO A 154 -22.90 -17.89 -0.69
CA PRO A 154 -23.57 -19.13 -0.35
C PRO A 154 -22.61 -20.32 -0.15
N ASP A 155 -21.37 -20.22 -0.64
CA ASP A 155 -20.33 -21.21 -0.45
C ASP A 155 -19.68 -21.03 0.91
N PRO A 156 -19.78 -22.01 1.85
CA PRO A 156 -19.22 -21.91 3.18
C PRO A 156 -17.69 -21.83 3.19
N GLU A 157 -16.99 -22.35 2.18
CA GLU A 157 -15.54 -22.24 2.08
C GLU A 157 -15.12 -20.79 1.76
N VAL A 158 -15.86 -20.12 0.87
CA VAL A 158 -15.60 -18.69 0.56
C VAL A 158 -15.92 -17.80 1.75
N PHE A 159 -17.00 -18.11 2.47
CA PHE A 159 -17.33 -17.41 3.72
C PHE A 159 -16.21 -17.56 4.77
N ALA A 160 -15.75 -18.81 5.00
CA ALA A 160 -14.66 -19.08 5.95
C ALA A 160 -13.35 -18.41 5.53
N TRP A 161 -13.00 -18.47 4.26
CA TRP A 161 -11.84 -17.75 3.69
C TRP A 161 -11.91 -16.25 3.99
N SER A 162 -13.07 -15.65 3.71
CA SER A 162 -13.29 -14.22 3.92
C SER A 162 -13.13 -13.83 5.39
N ALA A 163 -13.71 -14.60 6.29
CA ALA A 163 -13.62 -14.36 7.73
C ALA A 163 -12.18 -14.48 8.26
N ALA A 164 -11.46 -15.51 7.81
CA ALA A 164 -10.07 -15.73 8.22
C ALA A 164 -9.13 -14.64 7.66
N THR A 165 -9.32 -14.21 6.40
CA THR A 165 -8.56 -13.10 5.80
C THR A 165 -8.83 -11.79 6.54
N ALA A 166 -10.10 -11.47 6.82
CA ALA A 166 -10.45 -10.27 7.56
C ALA A 166 -9.81 -10.27 8.96
N LYS A 167 -9.86 -11.42 9.66
CA LYS A 167 -9.21 -11.55 10.97
C LYS A 167 -7.70 -11.31 10.88
N ALA A 168 -7.01 -11.93 9.93
CA ALA A 168 -5.56 -11.75 9.75
C ALA A 168 -5.21 -10.27 9.49
N CYS A 169 -5.99 -9.57 8.65
CA CYS A 169 -5.77 -8.14 8.41
C CYS A 169 -6.03 -7.28 9.66
N MET A 170 -7.03 -7.63 10.47
CA MET A 170 -7.28 -6.93 11.74
C MET A 170 -6.16 -7.16 12.76
N ASP A 171 -5.60 -8.36 12.82
CA ASP A 171 -4.49 -8.68 13.74
C ASP A 171 -3.20 -7.95 13.32
N ALA A 172 -3.03 -7.63 12.02
CA ALA A 172 -1.86 -6.97 11.44
C ALA A 172 -1.94 -5.42 11.44
N THR A 173 -3.07 -4.83 11.84
CA THR A 173 -3.32 -3.39 11.84
C THR A 173 -3.38 -2.81 13.23
#